data_70aee4c4d44508f3df6ef64e00dbcd61
#
_entry.id   70aee4c4d44508f3df6ef64e00dbcd61
#
_cell.length_a   1.000
_cell.length_b   1.000
_cell.length_c   1.000
_cell.angle_alpha   90.00
_cell.angle_beta   90.00
_cell.angle_gamma   90.00
#
_symmetry.space_group_name_H-M   'P 1'
#
loop_
_entity.id
_entity.type
_entity.pdbx_description
1 polymer ?
#
loop_
_entity_poly.entity_id
_entity_poly.type
_entity_poly.pdbx_seq_one_letter_code
_entity_poly.pdbx_strand_id
1 'polypeptide(L)'
;MSARIRSGWKRAAGFVFAAAAFLFLGFFVVRNAEQLRNYSWSIRPALLAASVAVNIIGLALGVAAWQLVLRKMDRPVEYLPLARVWFVSGLGRYIPGKIWQFVGAAHLGGLAGLEPVTTVSSLALQNGFFIIGAALTAVYLLPAEAVEYVGPALGVLPWIAPLLL
;
A
#
# COMPACT_ATOMS: atom_id res chain seq x y z
N MET A 1 -33.91 -5.39 -16.14
CA MET A 1 -32.96 -5.54 -17.27
C MET A 1 -31.75 -4.60 -17.22
N SER A 2 -31.78 -3.52 -16.46
CA SER A 2 -30.71 -2.50 -16.41
C SER A 2 -29.46 -2.83 -15.54
N ALA A 3 -29.57 -3.70 -14.55
CA ALA A 3 -28.44 -4.04 -13.66
C ALA A 3 -27.36 -4.95 -14.31
N ARG A 4 -27.76 -5.81 -15.23
CA ARG A 4 -26.83 -6.74 -15.95
C ARG A 4 -25.91 -6.01 -16.93
N ILE A 5 -26.40 -4.95 -17.56
CA ILE A 5 -25.63 -4.16 -18.54
C ILE A 5 -24.55 -3.33 -17.81
N ARG A 6 -24.84 -2.81 -16.62
CA ARG A 6 -23.87 -2.03 -15.81
C ARG A 6 -22.70 -2.86 -15.31
N SER A 7 -22.86 -4.17 -15.06
CA SER A 7 -21.78 -5.03 -14.59
C SER A 7 -20.80 -5.42 -15.72
N GLY A 8 -21.31 -5.60 -16.95
CA GLY A 8 -20.49 -5.91 -18.12
C GLY A 8 -19.56 -4.78 -18.52
N TRP A 9 -20.04 -3.55 -18.52
CA TRP A 9 -19.25 -2.37 -18.84
C TRP A 9 -18.08 -2.13 -17.85
N LYS A 10 -18.31 -2.32 -16.55
CA LYS A 10 -17.25 -2.17 -15.54
C LYS A 10 -16.15 -3.24 -15.70
N ARG A 11 -16.51 -4.45 -16.04
CA ARG A 11 -15.54 -5.52 -16.32
C ARG A 11 -14.77 -5.24 -17.61
N ALA A 12 -15.46 -4.83 -18.67
CA ALA A 12 -14.82 -4.47 -19.94
C ALA A 12 -13.86 -3.29 -19.75
N ALA A 13 -14.25 -2.25 -19.02
CA ALA A 13 -13.38 -1.11 -18.70
C ALA A 13 -12.14 -1.53 -17.90
N GLY A 14 -12.26 -2.46 -16.94
CA GLY A 14 -11.13 -3.02 -16.20
C GLY A 14 -10.14 -3.78 -17.10
N PHE A 15 -10.65 -4.59 -18.02
CA PHE A 15 -9.82 -5.31 -18.99
C PHE A 15 -9.13 -4.36 -19.98
N VAL A 16 -9.83 -3.34 -20.48
CA VAL A 16 -9.26 -2.33 -21.37
C VAL A 16 -8.16 -1.55 -20.67
N PHE A 17 -8.38 -1.15 -19.42
CA PHE A 17 -7.37 -0.47 -18.63
C PHE A 17 -6.14 -1.34 -18.36
N ALA A 18 -6.33 -2.61 -17.99
CA ALA A 18 -5.23 -3.55 -17.79
C ALA A 18 -4.46 -3.80 -19.10
N ALA A 19 -5.16 -4.02 -20.21
CA ALA A 19 -4.53 -4.19 -21.51
C ALA A 19 -3.73 -2.94 -21.93
N ALA A 20 -4.30 -1.74 -21.75
CA ALA A 20 -3.61 -0.49 -22.02
C ALA A 20 -2.35 -0.31 -21.17
N ALA A 21 -2.39 -0.68 -19.89
CA ALA A 21 -1.24 -0.63 -19.01
C ALA A 21 -0.14 -1.60 -19.44
N PHE A 22 -0.48 -2.82 -19.83
CA PHE A 22 0.49 -3.80 -20.34
C PHE A 22 1.08 -3.38 -21.69
N LEU A 23 0.27 -2.85 -22.60
CA LEU A 23 0.74 -2.32 -23.87
C LEU A 23 1.67 -1.14 -23.69
N PHE A 24 1.33 -0.21 -22.79
CA PHE A 24 2.19 0.91 -22.44
C PHE A 24 3.53 0.44 -21.85
N LEU A 25 3.48 -0.51 -20.93
CA LEU A 25 4.70 -1.08 -20.32
C LEU A 25 5.56 -1.79 -21.39
N GLY A 26 4.95 -2.59 -22.24
CA GLY A 26 5.62 -3.26 -23.36
C GLY A 26 6.26 -2.26 -24.33
N PHE A 27 5.51 -1.25 -24.73
CA PHE A 27 6.02 -0.16 -25.57
C PHE A 27 7.21 0.56 -24.93
N PHE A 28 7.11 0.88 -23.62
CA PHE A 28 8.18 1.54 -22.87
C PHE A 28 9.45 0.67 -22.80
N VAL A 29 9.30 -0.63 -22.55
CA VAL A 29 10.43 -1.58 -22.52
C VAL A 29 11.08 -1.70 -23.89
N VAL A 30 10.29 -1.85 -24.96
CA VAL A 30 10.82 -1.93 -26.33
C VAL A 30 11.54 -0.65 -26.74
N ARG A 31 10.97 0.51 -26.42
CA ARG A 31 11.57 1.81 -26.71
C ARG A 31 12.92 2.02 -25.98
N ASN A 32 13.07 1.46 -24.80
CA ASN A 32 14.31 1.57 -24.00
C ASN A 32 15.17 0.30 -24.09
N ALA A 33 14.87 -0.61 -25.02
CA ALA A 33 15.56 -1.90 -25.13
C ALA A 33 17.07 -1.78 -25.33
N GLU A 34 17.53 -0.78 -26.10
CA GLU A 34 18.96 -0.52 -26.29
C GLU A 34 19.65 -0.07 -24.99
N GLN A 35 19.00 0.78 -24.21
CA GLN A 35 19.53 1.21 -22.91
C GLN A 35 19.58 0.04 -21.92
N LEU A 36 18.55 -0.79 -21.90
CA LEU A 36 18.48 -2.00 -21.06
C LEU A 36 19.54 -3.04 -21.47
N ARG A 37 19.80 -3.18 -22.78
CA ARG A 37 20.78 -4.13 -23.31
C ARG A 37 22.23 -3.67 -23.03
N ASN A 38 22.46 -2.37 -23.10
CA ASN A 38 23.79 -1.80 -22.90
C ASN A 38 24.07 -1.48 -21.41
N TYR A 39 23.08 -1.70 -20.53
CA TYR A 39 23.23 -1.49 -19.12
C TYR A 39 24.06 -2.63 -18.49
N SER A 40 25.20 -2.30 -17.92
CA SER A 40 26.02 -3.28 -17.21
C SER A 40 25.38 -3.62 -15.86
N TRP A 41 24.72 -4.76 -15.80
CA TRP A 41 24.08 -5.26 -14.56
C TRP A 41 25.16 -5.71 -13.58
N SER A 42 25.57 -4.84 -12.66
CA SER A 42 26.42 -5.25 -11.54
C SER A 42 25.55 -5.53 -10.31
N ILE A 43 25.10 -6.75 -10.16
CA ILE A 43 24.36 -7.19 -8.98
C ILE A 43 25.36 -7.50 -7.89
N ARG A 44 25.27 -6.81 -6.77
CA ARG A 44 26.02 -7.11 -5.54
C ARG A 44 25.15 -8.01 -4.66
N PRO A 45 25.43 -9.33 -4.55
CA PRO A 45 24.56 -10.28 -3.86
C PRO A 45 24.32 -9.91 -2.40
N ALA A 46 25.33 -9.34 -1.74
CA ALA A 46 25.24 -8.91 -0.35
C ALA A 46 24.21 -7.75 -0.17
N LEU A 47 24.20 -6.78 -1.08
CA LEU A 47 23.23 -5.69 -1.03
C LEU A 47 21.81 -6.17 -1.35
N LEU A 48 21.69 -7.12 -2.29
CA LEU A 48 20.40 -7.73 -2.60
C LEU A 48 19.85 -8.49 -1.38
N ALA A 49 20.68 -9.33 -0.75
CA ALA A 49 20.30 -10.05 0.46
C ALA A 49 19.91 -9.08 1.60
N ALA A 50 20.70 -8.03 1.81
CA ALA A 50 20.40 -7.00 2.80
C ALA A 50 19.05 -6.30 2.51
N SER A 51 18.77 -5.92 1.27
CA SER A 51 17.52 -5.28 0.91
C SER A 51 16.32 -6.19 1.13
N VAL A 52 16.44 -7.47 0.79
CA VAL A 52 15.39 -8.47 1.06
C VAL A 52 15.17 -8.64 2.56
N ALA A 53 16.25 -8.75 3.36
CA ALA A 53 16.15 -8.87 4.81
C ALA A 53 15.45 -7.65 5.44
N VAL A 54 15.83 -6.44 5.04
CA VAL A 54 15.18 -5.20 5.51
C VAL A 54 13.70 -5.16 5.14
N ASN A 55 13.33 -5.59 3.93
CA ASN A 55 11.92 -5.70 3.54
C ASN A 55 11.14 -6.69 4.40
N ILE A 56 11.69 -7.88 4.65
CA ILE A 56 11.03 -8.90 5.50
C ILE A 56 10.84 -8.36 6.91
N ILE A 57 11.86 -7.73 7.49
CA ILE A 57 11.77 -7.10 8.81
C ILE A 57 10.70 -6.00 8.81
N GLY A 58 10.68 -5.13 7.80
CA GLY A 58 9.68 -4.08 7.67
C GLY A 58 8.24 -4.62 7.62
N LEU A 59 8.02 -5.69 6.85
CA LEU A 59 6.73 -6.37 6.78
C LEU A 59 6.33 -6.98 8.13
N ALA A 60 7.26 -7.63 8.83
CA ALA A 60 7.03 -8.21 10.14
C ALA A 60 6.70 -7.13 11.19
N LEU A 61 7.42 -6.01 11.17
CA LEU A 61 7.13 -4.85 12.02
C LEU A 61 5.77 -4.23 11.70
N GLY A 62 5.34 -4.25 10.43
CA GLY A 62 4.00 -3.80 10.01
C GLY A 62 2.90 -4.60 10.70
N VAL A 63 3.02 -5.93 10.74
CA VAL A 63 2.07 -6.79 11.47
C VAL A 63 2.13 -6.54 12.97
N ALA A 64 3.34 -6.38 13.55
CA ALA A 64 3.51 -6.10 14.97
C ALA A 64 2.88 -4.75 15.37
N ALA A 65 3.02 -3.73 14.53
CA ALA A 65 2.38 -2.44 14.73
C ALA A 65 0.84 -2.57 14.75
N TRP A 66 0.28 -3.36 13.82
CA TRP A 66 -1.16 -3.62 13.84
C TRP A 66 -1.60 -4.38 15.09
N GLN A 67 -0.83 -5.38 15.52
CA GLN A 67 -1.08 -6.09 16.76
C GLN A 67 -1.10 -5.13 17.98
N LEU A 68 -0.18 -4.15 17.99
CA LEU A 68 -0.14 -3.15 19.04
C LEU A 68 -1.38 -2.26 19.05
N VAL A 69 -1.86 -1.84 17.87
CA VAL A 69 -3.12 -1.08 17.74
C VAL A 69 -4.29 -1.88 18.30
N LEU A 70 -4.42 -3.16 17.91
CA LEU A 70 -5.50 -4.02 18.40
C LEU A 70 -5.43 -4.25 19.92
N ARG A 71 -4.23 -4.41 20.48
CA ARG A 71 -4.04 -4.51 21.94
C ARG A 71 -4.51 -3.25 22.66
N LYS A 72 -4.27 -2.07 22.07
CA LYS A 72 -4.75 -0.80 22.64
C LYS A 72 -6.26 -0.59 22.49
N MET A 73 -6.90 -1.36 21.62
CA MET A 73 -8.36 -1.42 21.47
C MET A 73 -9.00 -2.55 22.32
N ASP A 74 -8.27 -3.12 23.28
CA ASP A 74 -8.69 -4.24 24.13
C ASP A 74 -9.11 -5.50 23.33
N ARG A 75 -8.51 -5.70 22.17
CA ARG A 75 -8.73 -6.85 21.29
C ARG A 75 -7.40 -7.56 20.97
N PRO A 76 -6.78 -8.24 21.95
CA PRO A 76 -5.51 -8.94 21.72
C PRO A 76 -5.73 -10.13 20.76
N VAL A 77 -4.91 -10.18 19.72
CA VAL A 77 -4.87 -11.29 18.77
C VAL A 77 -3.43 -11.78 18.68
N GLU A 78 -3.24 -13.07 18.52
CA GLU A 78 -1.93 -13.66 18.31
C GLU A 78 -1.30 -13.18 16.99
N TYR A 79 0.04 -13.13 16.96
CA TYR A 79 0.78 -12.57 15.82
C TYR A 79 0.55 -13.37 14.52
N LEU A 80 0.60 -14.72 14.57
CA LEU A 80 0.49 -15.55 13.37
C LEU A 80 -0.87 -15.49 12.68
N PRO A 81 -2.02 -15.64 13.39
CA PRO A 81 -3.33 -15.40 12.79
C PRO A 81 -3.47 -14.00 12.20
N LEU A 82 -2.95 -12.99 12.91
CA LEU A 82 -3.01 -11.61 12.45
C LEU A 82 -2.14 -11.38 11.19
N ALA A 83 -0.94 -11.95 11.15
CA ALA A 83 -0.07 -11.92 9.99
C ALA A 83 -0.76 -12.54 8.77
N ARG A 84 -1.44 -13.68 8.95
CA ARG A 84 -2.22 -14.31 7.88
C ARG A 84 -3.30 -13.38 7.33
N VAL A 85 -4.08 -12.76 8.22
CA VAL A 85 -5.10 -11.77 7.81
C VAL A 85 -4.44 -10.63 7.03
N TRP A 86 -3.35 -10.08 7.55
CA TRP A 86 -2.67 -8.92 6.98
C TRP A 86 -2.08 -9.19 5.60
N PHE A 87 -1.36 -10.32 5.43
CA PHE A 87 -0.76 -10.69 4.15
C PHE A 87 -1.80 -11.08 3.11
N VAL A 88 -2.76 -11.93 3.46
CA VAL A 88 -3.76 -12.41 2.50
C VAL A 88 -4.71 -11.29 2.07
N SER A 89 -5.20 -10.48 3.00
CA SER A 89 -6.04 -9.32 2.65
C SER A 89 -5.26 -8.26 1.87
N GLY A 90 -3.97 -8.11 2.16
CA GLY A 90 -3.06 -7.22 1.46
C GLY A 90 -2.97 -7.47 -0.04
N LEU A 91 -3.20 -8.71 -0.50
CA LEU A 91 -3.31 -9.02 -1.93
C LEU A 91 -4.48 -8.29 -2.61
N GLY A 92 -5.51 -7.94 -1.85
CA GLY A 92 -6.65 -7.17 -2.35
C GLY A 92 -6.30 -5.77 -2.86
N ARG A 93 -5.14 -5.22 -2.49
CA ARG A 93 -4.66 -3.91 -2.99
C ARG A 93 -4.35 -3.91 -4.50
N TYR A 94 -4.06 -5.08 -5.05
CA TYR A 94 -3.77 -5.24 -6.49
C TYR A 94 -5.04 -5.39 -7.33
N ILE A 95 -6.20 -5.55 -6.69
CA ILE A 95 -7.49 -5.61 -7.36
C ILE A 95 -8.01 -4.17 -7.56
N PRO A 96 -8.45 -3.79 -8.78
CA PRO A 96 -9.00 -2.46 -9.05
C PRO A 96 -10.13 -2.11 -8.07
N GLY A 97 -10.08 -0.88 -7.49
CA GLY A 97 -11.10 -0.39 -6.55
C GLY A 97 -10.63 -0.21 -5.12
N LYS A 98 -9.41 -0.66 -4.75
CA LYS A 98 -8.73 -0.48 -3.43
C LYS A 98 -9.53 -0.89 -2.18
N ILE A 99 -10.82 -1.21 -2.31
CA ILE A 99 -11.69 -1.61 -1.18
C ILE A 99 -11.50 -3.09 -0.80
N TRP A 100 -11.02 -3.91 -1.73
CA TRP A 100 -10.92 -5.36 -1.56
C TRP A 100 -9.98 -5.77 -0.44
N GLN A 101 -8.97 -4.98 -0.15
CA GLN A 101 -8.11 -5.17 1.01
C GLN A 101 -8.91 -5.12 2.31
N PHE A 102 -9.78 -4.13 2.47
CA PHE A 102 -10.59 -3.97 3.69
C PHE A 102 -11.69 -5.02 3.78
N VAL A 103 -12.33 -5.36 2.66
CA VAL A 103 -13.33 -6.43 2.60
C VAL A 103 -12.70 -7.78 2.96
N GLY A 104 -11.53 -8.07 2.37
CA GLY A 104 -10.77 -9.28 2.67
C GLY A 104 -10.32 -9.33 4.13
N ALA A 105 -9.85 -8.22 4.67
CA ALA A 105 -9.44 -8.11 6.07
C ALA A 105 -10.63 -8.30 7.03
N ALA A 106 -11.78 -7.69 6.74
CA ALA A 106 -12.99 -7.85 7.54
C ALA A 106 -13.45 -9.32 7.59
N HIS A 107 -13.43 -10.02 6.46
CA HIS A 107 -13.80 -11.42 6.38
C HIS A 107 -12.80 -12.33 7.11
N LEU A 108 -11.49 -12.18 6.81
CA LEU A 108 -10.43 -12.99 7.42
C LEU A 108 -10.23 -12.66 8.91
N GLY A 109 -10.46 -11.40 9.31
CA GLY A 109 -10.42 -10.96 10.69
C GLY A 109 -11.46 -11.69 11.54
N GLY A 110 -12.64 -11.94 10.97
CA GLY A 110 -13.66 -12.77 11.61
C GLY A 110 -13.19 -14.19 11.97
N LEU A 111 -12.36 -14.79 11.11
CA LEU A 111 -11.73 -16.09 11.37
C LEU A 111 -10.67 -16.03 12.49
N ALA A 112 -10.13 -14.85 12.76
CA ALA A 112 -9.19 -14.57 13.85
C ALA A 112 -9.90 -14.04 15.12
N GLY A 113 -11.24 -14.08 15.17
CA GLY A 113 -12.03 -13.64 16.32
C GLY A 113 -12.23 -12.12 16.41
N LEU A 114 -11.94 -11.38 15.35
CA LEU A 114 -12.14 -9.93 15.28
C LEU A 114 -13.49 -9.59 14.63
N GLU A 115 -14.18 -8.60 15.16
CA GLU A 115 -15.35 -8.02 14.50
C GLU A 115 -14.92 -7.25 13.23
N PRO A 116 -15.74 -7.27 12.15
CA PRO A 116 -15.43 -6.57 10.90
C PRO A 116 -15.14 -5.08 11.09
N VAL A 117 -15.92 -4.41 11.94
CA VAL A 117 -15.75 -2.97 12.22
C VAL A 117 -14.41 -2.72 12.92
N THR A 118 -14.08 -3.53 13.94
CA THR A 118 -12.79 -3.45 14.65
C THR A 118 -11.62 -3.69 13.69
N THR A 119 -11.73 -4.69 12.82
CA THR A 119 -10.70 -5.01 11.84
C THR A 119 -10.45 -3.86 10.88
N VAL A 120 -11.52 -3.30 10.30
CA VAL A 120 -11.38 -2.21 9.32
C VAL A 120 -10.90 -0.92 9.98
N SER A 121 -11.44 -0.55 11.14
CA SER A 121 -11.04 0.69 11.83
C SER A 121 -9.61 0.62 12.35
N SER A 122 -9.17 -0.52 12.90
CA SER A 122 -7.78 -0.70 13.33
C SER A 122 -6.78 -0.65 12.17
N LEU A 123 -7.12 -1.23 11.01
CA LEU A 123 -6.31 -1.12 9.80
C LEU A 123 -6.27 0.31 9.25
N ALA A 124 -7.40 1.01 9.26
CA ALA A 124 -7.45 2.41 8.84
C ALA A 124 -6.57 3.28 9.74
N LEU A 125 -6.65 3.09 11.05
CA LEU A 125 -5.83 3.78 12.03
C LEU A 125 -4.33 3.49 11.81
N GLN A 126 -3.96 2.22 11.62
CA GLN A 126 -2.59 1.83 11.30
C GLN A 126 -2.08 2.49 10.00
N ASN A 127 -2.90 2.50 8.94
CA ASN A 127 -2.53 3.17 7.69
C ASN A 127 -2.33 4.67 7.90
N GLY A 128 -3.16 5.31 8.75
CA GLY A 128 -2.98 6.70 9.15
C GLY A 128 -1.62 6.95 9.79
N PHE A 129 -1.21 6.10 10.74
CA PHE A 129 0.13 6.20 11.35
C PHE A 129 1.26 6.00 10.34
N PHE A 130 1.11 5.08 9.39
CA PHE A 130 2.10 4.90 8.33
C PHE A 130 2.23 6.13 7.43
N ILE A 131 1.12 6.77 7.07
CA ILE A 131 1.13 8.00 6.26
C ILE A 131 1.83 9.12 7.02
N ILE A 132 1.49 9.31 8.30
CA ILE A 132 2.14 10.33 9.15
C ILE A 132 3.64 10.03 9.29
N GLY A 133 4.00 8.79 9.59
CA GLY A 133 5.39 8.37 9.70
C GLY A 133 6.18 8.58 8.40
N ALA A 134 5.58 8.23 7.27
CA ALA A 134 6.18 8.44 5.96
C ALA A 134 6.36 9.93 5.64
N ALA A 135 5.37 10.76 5.97
CA ALA A 135 5.45 12.21 5.79
C ALA A 135 6.57 12.83 6.64
N LEU A 136 6.66 12.45 7.92
CA LEU A 136 7.71 12.91 8.81
C LEU A 136 9.10 12.47 8.33
N THR A 137 9.23 11.22 7.89
CA THR A 137 10.48 10.70 7.32
C THR A 137 10.86 11.43 6.04
N ALA A 138 9.88 11.70 5.17
CA ALA A 138 10.11 12.45 3.94
C ALA A 138 10.62 13.85 4.25
N VAL A 139 10.01 14.57 5.18
CA VAL A 139 10.45 15.91 5.60
C VAL A 139 11.86 15.88 6.18
N TYR A 140 12.18 14.87 7.01
CA TYR A 140 13.50 14.74 7.63
C TYR A 140 14.61 14.40 6.62
N LEU A 141 14.30 13.59 5.60
CA LEU A 141 15.25 13.17 4.57
C LEU A 141 15.29 14.10 3.36
N LEU A 142 14.46 15.15 3.33
CA LEU A 142 14.41 16.07 2.20
C LEU A 142 15.74 16.84 2.11
N PRO A 143 16.48 16.74 1.02
CA PRO A 143 17.68 17.57 0.83
C PRO A 143 17.29 19.04 0.77
N ALA A 144 18.19 19.92 1.25
CA ALA A 144 17.91 21.36 1.34
C ALA A 144 17.43 21.98 0.01
N GLU A 145 17.96 21.49 -1.10
CA GLU A 145 17.57 21.93 -2.45
C GLU A 145 16.12 21.56 -2.81
N ALA A 146 15.61 20.43 -2.29
CA ALA A 146 14.24 20.01 -2.53
C ALA A 146 13.22 20.78 -1.66
N VAL A 147 13.65 21.37 -0.55
CA VAL A 147 12.80 22.20 0.31
C VAL A 147 12.29 23.42 -0.46
N GLU A 148 13.07 23.96 -1.38
CA GLU A 148 12.67 25.10 -2.21
C GLU A 148 11.49 24.76 -3.13
N TYR A 149 11.42 23.53 -3.64
CA TYR A 149 10.30 23.07 -4.48
C TYR A 149 9.07 22.63 -3.68
N VAL A 150 9.26 22.10 -2.47
CA VAL A 150 8.16 21.56 -1.63
C VAL A 150 7.65 22.60 -0.66
N GLY A 151 8.46 23.61 -0.31
CA GLY A 151 8.11 24.67 0.64
C GLY A 151 6.78 25.37 0.32
N PRO A 152 6.50 25.77 -0.93
CA PRO A 152 5.22 26.35 -1.32
C PRO A 152 4.05 25.37 -1.14
N ALA A 153 4.24 24.09 -1.40
CA ALA A 153 3.22 23.06 -1.20
C ALA A 153 2.97 22.78 0.28
N LEU A 154 4.00 22.82 1.13
CA LEU A 154 3.86 22.70 2.59
C LEU A 154 3.16 23.92 3.19
N GLY A 155 3.30 25.11 2.60
CA GLY A 155 2.56 26.33 2.99
C GLY A 155 1.05 26.23 2.80
N VAL A 156 0.58 25.26 2.03
CA VAL A 156 -0.86 25.00 1.83
C VAL A 156 -1.42 24.07 2.92
N LEU A 157 -0.57 23.30 3.63
CA LEU A 157 -0.99 22.37 4.67
C LEU A 157 -1.88 22.99 5.77
N PRO A 158 -1.58 24.19 6.30
CA PRO A 158 -2.43 24.84 7.32
C PRO A 158 -3.84 25.14 6.84
N TRP A 159 -4.03 25.30 5.53
CA TRP A 159 -5.33 25.59 4.92
C TRP A 159 -6.17 24.36 4.66
N ILE A 160 -5.53 23.19 4.54
CA ILE A 160 -6.19 21.90 4.31
C ILE A 160 -6.51 21.20 5.63
N ALA A 161 -5.76 21.44 6.70
CA ALA A 161 -5.96 20.83 8.01
C ALA A 161 -7.40 20.98 8.56
N PRO A 162 -8.09 22.15 8.43
CA PRO A 162 -9.47 22.28 8.89
C PRO A 162 -10.49 21.48 8.07
N LEU A 163 -10.13 21.02 6.87
CA LEU A 163 -11.00 20.23 5.99
C LEU A 163 -10.90 18.72 6.26
N LEU A 164 -9.91 18.31 7.08
CA LEU A 164 -9.64 16.91 7.42
C LEU A 164 -10.06 16.56 8.86
N LEU A 165 -10.54 17.53 9.64
CA LEU A 165 -11.14 17.40 10.98
C LEU A 165 -12.66 17.53 10.91
#